data_060a93899c3ec114cb53053b4611b490
#
_entry.id   060a93899c3ec114cb53053b4611b490
#
_cell.length_a   1.000
_cell.length_b   1.000
_cell.length_c   1.000
_cell.angle_alpha   90.00
_cell.angle_beta   90.00
_cell.angle_gamma   90.00
#
_symmetry.space_group_name_H-M   'P 1'
#
loop_
_entity.id
_entity.type
_entity.pdbx_description
1 polymer ?
#
loop_
_entity_poly.entity_id
_entity_poly.type
_entity_poly.pdbx_seq_one_letter_code
_entity_poly.pdbx_strand_id
1 'polypeptide(L)'
;MKYSPIKRDVSKYRFALPNDIWTQNLKPPAFAVLAYLQYRHCRKFSSVITLEELAERTRMSIEMAKACVETLINHKLLTVDLVPILPNIKGGKFFTVPDEVFYLELGHGAITVYAYLLCCEDRRTHQCHPSYNTIASTVGLAVNTVMKHISTLADKQLITVERTSYIDNKGMKWNGNNLYTILPIQQVVDAFYQQQLDRLESTAERQRAANLLQKQETPA
;
A
#
# COMPACT_ATOMS: atom_id res chain seq x y z
N MET A 1 11.10 7.57 -30.62
CA MET A 1 9.76 8.02 -30.23
C MET A 1 9.79 8.25 -28.71
N LYS A 2 9.63 9.50 -28.25
CA LYS A 2 9.51 9.79 -26.82
C LYS A 2 8.13 9.29 -26.37
N TYR A 3 8.10 8.23 -25.58
CA TYR A 3 6.89 7.75 -24.92
C TYR A 3 6.47 8.81 -23.89
N SER A 4 5.39 9.52 -24.18
CA SER A 4 4.78 10.41 -23.21
C SER A 4 3.79 9.58 -22.42
N PRO A 5 4.00 9.29 -21.13
CA PRO A 5 3.03 8.53 -20.34
C PRO A 5 1.71 9.31 -20.33
N ILE A 6 0.63 8.60 -20.61
CA ILE A 6 -0.73 9.16 -20.50
C ILE A 6 -0.88 9.61 -19.04
N LYS A 7 -0.98 10.92 -18.82
CA LYS A 7 -1.21 11.48 -17.48
C LYS A 7 -2.58 11.02 -16.98
N ARG A 8 -2.60 9.95 -16.19
CA ARG A 8 -3.78 9.50 -15.49
C ARG A 8 -3.94 10.38 -14.23
N ASP A 9 -5.10 10.96 -14.03
CA ASP A 9 -5.42 11.67 -12.79
C ASP A 9 -5.69 10.62 -11.68
N VAL A 10 -4.63 10.16 -11.03
CA VAL A 10 -4.70 9.15 -9.95
C VAL A 10 -5.46 9.66 -8.71
N SER A 11 -5.67 10.97 -8.57
CA SER A 11 -6.46 11.50 -7.47
C SER A 11 -7.93 11.05 -7.50
N LYS A 12 -8.44 10.68 -8.68
CA LYS A 12 -9.80 10.17 -8.90
C LYS A 12 -9.95 8.67 -8.69
N TYR A 13 -8.85 7.94 -8.65
CA TYR A 13 -8.85 6.48 -8.57
C TYR A 13 -8.55 6.03 -7.15
N ARG A 14 -9.63 6.04 -6.33
CA ARG A 14 -9.57 5.58 -4.93
C ARG A 14 -10.77 4.68 -4.67
N PHE A 15 -10.57 3.62 -3.90
CA PHE A 15 -11.65 2.77 -3.41
C PHE A 15 -11.88 3.02 -1.93
N ALA A 16 -13.09 2.77 -1.46
CA ALA A 16 -13.48 3.04 -0.09
C ALA A 16 -13.48 1.77 0.76
N LEU A 17 -13.03 1.91 2.00
CA LEU A 17 -13.12 0.91 3.06
C LEU A 17 -13.84 1.53 4.26
N PRO A 18 -14.68 0.76 4.98
CA PRO A 18 -15.35 1.24 6.18
C PRO A 18 -14.35 1.44 7.33
N ASN A 19 -14.58 2.46 8.17
CA ASN A 19 -13.67 2.74 9.30
C ASN A 19 -13.69 1.63 10.36
N ASP A 20 -14.77 0.88 10.48
CA ASP A 20 -14.93 -0.24 11.41
C ASP A 20 -14.22 -1.53 10.97
N ILE A 21 -13.58 -1.53 9.79
CA ILE A 21 -12.75 -2.66 9.34
C ILE A 21 -11.66 -3.01 10.37
N TRP A 22 -11.19 -2.02 11.13
CA TRP A 22 -10.15 -2.21 12.15
C TRP A 22 -10.67 -2.97 13.37
N THR A 23 -11.98 -3.04 13.61
CA THR A 23 -12.59 -3.85 14.69
C THR A 23 -12.61 -5.34 14.37
N GLN A 24 -12.37 -5.71 13.11
CA GLN A 24 -12.31 -7.11 12.67
C GLN A 24 -11.02 -7.82 13.07
N ASN A 25 -10.05 -7.10 13.63
CA ASN A 25 -8.75 -7.63 14.07
C ASN A 25 -8.03 -8.46 13.00
N LEU A 26 -8.14 -8.06 11.74
CA LEU A 26 -7.48 -8.74 10.63
C LEU A 26 -5.97 -8.57 10.72
N LYS A 27 -5.24 -9.66 10.54
CA LYS A 27 -3.80 -9.59 10.35
C LYS A 27 -3.47 -8.88 9.03
N PRO A 28 -2.32 -8.18 8.91
CA PRO A 28 -1.95 -7.43 7.70
C PRO A 28 -2.07 -8.20 6.38
N PRO A 29 -1.67 -9.48 6.27
CA PRO A 29 -1.88 -10.23 5.03
C PRO A 29 -3.35 -10.35 4.63
N ALA A 30 -4.23 -10.70 5.58
CA ALA A 30 -5.67 -10.83 5.32
C ALA A 30 -6.31 -9.48 5.00
N PHE A 31 -5.92 -8.41 5.70
CA PHE A 31 -6.37 -7.05 5.38
C PHE A 31 -5.97 -6.65 3.94
N ALA A 32 -4.72 -6.89 3.54
CA ALA A 32 -4.24 -6.54 2.20
C ALA A 32 -4.99 -7.29 1.10
N VAL A 33 -5.29 -8.58 1.30
CA VAL A 33 -6.12 -9.39 0.39
C VAL A 33 -7.53 -8.81 0.28
N LEU A 34 -8.18 -8.53 1.42
CA LEU A 34 -9.53 -7.93 1.42
C LEU A 34 -9.55 -6.57 0.72
N ALA A 35 -8.56 -5.71 1.00
CA ALA A 35 -8.44 -4.40 0.37
C ALA A 35 -8.24 -4.51 -1.14
N TYR A 36 -7.43 -5.46 -1.62
CA TYR A 36 -7.24 -5.69 -3.05
C TYR A 36 -8.51 -6.20 -3.73
N LEU A 37 -9.22 -7.14 -3.11
CA LEU A 37 -10.51 -7.62 -3.63
C LEU A 37 -11.55 -6.51 -3.66
N GLN A 38 -11.61 -5.65 -2.64
CA GLN A 38 -12.49 -4.48 -2.62
C GLN A 38 -12.15 -3.48 -3.73
N TYR A 39 -10.87 -3.22 -3.96
CA TYR A 39 -10.42 -2.42 -5.10
C TYR A 39 -10.95 -2.97 -6.42
N ARG A 40 -10.75 -4.27 -6.68
CA ARG A 40 -11.24 -4.94 -7.91
C ARG A 40 -12.76 -4.87 -8.03
N HIS A 41 -13.48 -5.13 -6.94
CA HIS A 41 -14.93 -5.05 -6.90
C HIS A 41 -15.44 -3.64 -7.23
N CYS A 42 -14.85 -2.60 -6.64
CA CYS A 42 -15.19 -1.20 -6.93
C CYS A 42 -14.93 -0.80 -8.39
N ARG A 43 -13.92 -1.40 -9.02
CA ARG A 43 -13.57 -1.15 -10.44
C ARG A 43 -14.28 -2.07 -11.41
N LYS A 44 -15.13 -2.98 -10.93
CA LYS A 44 -15.90 -3.92 -11.75
C LYS A 44 -15.01 -4.70 -12.74
N PHE A 45 -13.85 -5.18 -12.26
CA PHE A 45 -13.02 -6.05 -13.09
C PHE A 45 -13.80 -7.30 -13.47
N SER A 46 -13.85 -7.61 -14.78
CA SER A 46 -14.55 -8.78 -15.31
C SER A 46 -13.69 -10.06 -15.27
N SER A 47 -12.37 -9.92 -15.12
CA SER A 47 -11.47 -11.08 -15.06
C SER A 47 -11.61 -11.82 -13.73
N VAL A 48 -11.60 -13.15 -13.80
CA VAL A 48 -11.51 -14.00 -12.61
C VAL A 48 -10.15 -13.76 -11.97
N ILE A 49 -10.15 -13.55 -10.65
CA ILE A 49 -8.91 -13.38 -9.90
C ILE A 49 -8.29 -14.73 -9.58
N THR A 50 -6.96 -14.84 -9.72
CA THR A 50 -6.22 -16.04 -9.34
C THR A 50 -5.46 -15.82 -8.02
N LEU A 51 -5.08 -16.91 -7.37
CA LEU A 51 -4.26 -16.83 -6.15
C LEU A 51 -2.87 -16.27 -6.44
N GLU A 52 -2.33 -16.50 -7.63
CA GLU A 52 -1.06 -15.95 -8.10
C GLU A 52 -1.15 -14.42 -8.20
N GLU A 53 -2.22 -13.88 -8.77
CA GLU A 53 -2.45 -12.45 -8.84
C GLU A 53 -2.57 -11.83 -7.44
N LEU A 54 -3.33 -12.46 -6.53
CA LEU A 54 -3.41 -12.02 -5.14
C LEU A 54 -2.05 -11.99 -4.46
N ALA A 55 -1.28 -13.08 -4.60
CA ALA A 55 0.04 -13.23 -4.00
C ALA A 55 1.00 -12.15 -4.53
N GLU A 56 1.03 -11.93 -5.84
CA GLU A 56 1.86 -10.92 -6.49
C GLU A 56 1.51 -9.50 -5.99
N ARG A 57 0.24 -9.11 -6.07
CA ARG A 57 -0.22 -7.75 -5.75
C ARG A 57 -0.13 -7.40 -4.28
N THR A 58 -0.19 -8.38 -3.42
CA THR A 58 -0.07 -8.18 -1.96
C THR A 58 1.30 -8.59 -1.41
N ARG A 59 2.23 -9.02 -2.29
CA ARG A 59 3.63 -9.37 -1.96
C ARG A 59 3.70 -10.44 -0.86
N MET A 60 3.03 -11.55 -1.09
CA MET A 60 3.05 -12.73 -0.21
C MET A 60 3.16 -14.03 -1.03
N SER A 61 3.35 -15.17 -0.36
CA SER A 61 3.31 -16.47 -1.05
C SER A 61 1.87 -16.86 -1.42
N ILE A 62 1.73 -17.74 -2.41
CA ILE A 62 0.42 -18.27 -2.85
C ILE A 62 -0.29 -18.98 -1.68
N GLU A 63 0.45 -19.75 -0.89
CA GLU A 63 -0.07 -20.47 0.28
C GLU A 63 -0.61 -19.49 1.33
N MET A 64 0.10 -18.38 1.55
CA MET A 64 -0.35 -17.31 2.46
C MET A 64 -1.60 -16.62 1.90
N ALA A 65 -1.65 -16.33 0.62
CA ALA A 65 -2.82 -15.74 -0.03
C ALA A 65 -4.04 -16.65 0.12
N LYS A 66 -3.89 -17.97 -0.11
CA LYS A 66 -4.94 -18.97 0.09
C LYS A 66 -5.44 -18.99 1.54
N ALA A 67 -4.54 -19.07 2.51
CA ALA A 67 -4.90 -19.04 3.93
C ALA A 67 -5.62 -17.75 4.34
N CYS A 68 -5.26 -16.60 3.75
CA CYS A 68 -5.95 -15.34 3.96
C CYS A 68 -7.38 -15.35 3.39
N VAL A 69 -7.58 -15.89 2.20
CA VAL A 69 -8.92 -16.06 1.59
C VAL A 69 -9.80 -16.93 2.49
N GLU A 70 -9.31 -18.09 2.93
CA GLU A 70 -10.03 -18.98 3.85
C GLU A 70 -10.39 -18.27 5.16
N THR A 71 -9.44 -17.52 5.73
CA THR A 71 -9.68 -16.70 6.93
C THR A 71 -10.79 -15.68 6.71
N LEU A 72 -10.77 -14.96 5.60
CA LEU A 72 -11.78 -13.94 5.28
C LEU A 72 -13.19 -14.53 5.06
N ILE A 73 -13.27 -15.71 4.43
CA ILE A 73 -14.54 -16.44 4.27
C ILE A 73 -15.08 -16.86 5.64
N ASN A 74 -14.23 -17.41 6.50
CA ASN A 74 -14.62 -17.83 7.87
C ASN A 74 -15.08 -16.64 8.73
N HIS A 75 -14.50 -15.45 8.53
CA HIS A 75 -14.93 -14.21 9.17
C HIS A 75 -16.17 -13.57 8.51
N LYS A 76 -16.73 -14.19 7.47
CA LYS A 76 -17.87 -13.67 6.68
C LYS A 76 -17.63 -12.29 6.08
N LEU A 77 -16.37 -11.99 5.77
CA LEU A 77 -15.95 -10.76 5.08
C LEU A 77 -15.80 -10.98 3.58
N LEU A 78 -15.88 -12.23 3.12
CA LEU A 78 -15.73 -12.62 1.74
C LEU A 78 -16.69 -13.75 1.40
N THR A 79 -17.32 -13.71 0.22
CA THR A 79 -18.07 -14.84 -0.32
C THR A 79 -17.12 -15.88 -0.90
N VAL A 80 -17.65 -17.09 -1.21
CA VAL A 80 -16.88 -18.13 -1.92
C VAL A 80 -16.46 -17.71 -3.33
N ASP A 81 -17.18 -16.77 -3.94
CA ASP A 81 -16.86 -16.17 -5.24
C ASP A 81 -15.91 -14.98 -5.12
N LEU A 82 -15.25 -14.83 -3.99
CA LEU A 82 -14.29 -13.76 -3.67
C LEU A 82 -14.88 -12.34 -3.76
N VAL A 83 -16.18 -12.18 -3.52
CA VAL A 83 -16.83 -10.87 -3.43
C VAL A 83 -16.77 -10.38 -1.98
N PRO A 84 -16.22 -9.18 -1.72
CA PRO A 84 -16.17 -8.60 -0.39
C PRO A 84 -17.57 -8.34 0.19
N ILE A 85 -17.75 -8.75 1.45
CA ILE A 85 -18.95 -8.48 2.26
C ILE A 85 -18.57 -7.39 3.25
N LEU A 86 -18.63 -6.14 2.81
CA LEU A 86 -18.32 -4.99 3.66
C LEU A 86 -19.60 -4.25 4.04
N PRO A 87 -19.67 -3.68 5.26
CA PRO A 87 -20.82 -2.88 5.67
C PRO A 87 -21.06 -1.74 4.69
N ASN A 88 -22.32 -1.37 4.52
CA ASN A 88 -22.71 -0.32 3.59
C ASN A 88 -22.07 1.02 4.00
N ILE A 89 -21.28 1.61 3.12
CA ILE A 89 -20.47 2.81 3.32
C ILE A 89 -21.35 4.11 3.35
N LYS A 90 -22.65 3.99 3.60
CA LYS A 90 -23.56 5.13 3.72
C LYS A 90 -23.31 5.85 5.04
N GLY A 91 -23.21 7.19 4.99
CA GLY A 91 -23.15 8.05 6.19
C GLY A 91 -21.75 8.50 6.63
N GLY A 92 -20.74 8.48 5.76
CA GLY A 92 -19.45 9.16 6.01
C GLY A 92 -18.45 8.43 6.92
N LYS A 93 -18.75 7.20 7.35
CA LYS A 93 -17.85 6.38 8.18
C LYS A 93 -16.93 5.50 7.32
N PHE A 94 -16.18 6.13 6.43
CA PHE A 94 -15.24 5.43 5.56
C PHE A 94 -13.99 6.28 5.30
N PHE A 95 -12.93 5.61 4.94
CA PHE A 95 -11.73 6.22 4.37
C PHE A 95 -11.47 5.68 2.97
N THR A 96 -10.60 6.35 2.22
CA THR A 96 -10.30 5.94 0.84
C THR A 96 -8.84 5.63 0.68
N VAL A 97 -8.56 4.57 -0.08
CA VAL A 97 -7.20 4.13 -0.41
C VAL A 97 -6.98 4.31 -1.91
N PRO A 98 -5.82 4.87 -2.33
CA PRO A 98 -5.49 4.95 -3.75
C PRO A 98 -5.34 3.58 -4.39
N ASP A 99 -5.85 3.40 -5.62
CA ASP A 99 -5.76 2.14 -6.37
C ASP A 99 -4.30 1.72 -6.60
N GLU A 100 -3.43 2.71 -6.79
CA GLU A 100 -2.02 2.56 -7.14
C GLU A 100 -1.19 1.90 -6.04
N VAL A 101 -1.69 1.84 -4.80
CA VAL A 101 -0.97 1.22 -3.67
C VAL A 101 -0.54 -0.22 -3.95
N PHE A 102 -1.30 -0.95 -4.77
CA PHE A 102 -1.01 -2.34 -5.15
C PHE A 102 0.01 -2.47 -6.28
N TYR A 103 0.44 -1.37 -6.87
CA TYR A 103 1.39 -1.32 -7.98
C TYR A 103 2.74 -0.70 -7.58
N LEU A 104 2.82 -0.13 -6.37
CA LEU A 104 4.04 0.52 -5.85
C LEU A 104 5.01 -0.46 -5.16
N GLU A 105 4.82 -1.75 -5.33
CA GLU A 105 5.64 -2.79 -4.70
C GLU A 105 5.69 -2.68 -3.17
N LEU A 106 4.58 -2.33 -2.54
CA LEU A 106 4.44 -2.35 -1.10
C LEU A 106 4.11 -3.76 -0.61
N GLY A 107 4.77 -4.20 0.47
CA GLY A 107 4.36 -5.43 1.16
C GLY A 107 3.06 -5.23 1.94
N HIS A 108 2.35 -6.32 2.19
CA HIS A 108 1.06 -6.32 2.90
C HIS A 108 1.06 -5.51 4.22
N GLY A 109 2.16 -5.57 5.01
CA GLY A 109 2.26 -4.79 6.25
C GLY A 109 2.33 -3.28 5.99
N ALA A 110 3.09 -2.84 4.97
CA ALA A 110 3.17 -1.43 4.62
C ALA A 110 1.83 -0.92 4.05
N ILE A 111 1.13 -1.72 3.23
CA ILE A 111 -0.22 -1.42 2.73
C ILE A 111 -1.17 -1.20 3.92
N THR A 112 -1.14 -2.09 4.91
CA THR A 112 -2.02 -2.03 6.07
C THR A 112 -1.74 -0.80 6.94
N VAL A 113 -0.46 -0.51 7.22
CA VAL A 113 -0.06 0.69 7.98
C VAL A 113 -0.46 1.96 7.23
N TYR A 114 -0.23 2.04 5.92
CA TYR A 114 -0.63 3.18 5.10
C TYR A 114 -2.15 3.39 5.10
N ALA A 115 -2.93 2.32 4.93
CA ALA A 115 -4.38 2.37 5.00
C ALA A 115 -4.89 2.86 6.37
N TYR A 116 -4.21 2.48 7.47
CA TYR A 116 -4.56 2.99 8.79
C TYR A 116 -4.25 4.49 8.95
N LEU A 117 -3.12 4.96 8.44
CA LEU A 117 -2.81 6.39 8.42
C LEU A 117 -3.83 7.18 7.62
N LEU A 118 -4.28 6.68 6.46
CA LEU A 118 -5.36 7.28 5.66
C LEU A 118 -6.71 7.28 6.40
N CYS A 119 -6.96 6.28 7.25
CA CYS A 119 -8.16 6.27 8.11
C CYS A 119 -8.10 7.35 9.21
N CYS A 120 -6.90 7.63 9.73
CA CYS A 120 -6.66 8.65 10.77
C CYS A 120 -6.49 10.08 10.21
N GLU A 121 -6.40 10.23 8.89
CA GLU A 121 -6.08 11.49 8.22
C GLU A 121 -7.18 12.55 8.41
N ASP A 122 -6.79 13.74 8.85
CA ASP A 122 -7.63 14.95 8.68
C ASP A 122 -7.59 15.36 7.20
N ARG A 123 -8.72 15.25 6.53
CA ARG A 123 -8.86 15.54 5.08
C ARG A 123 -8.58 16.99 4.67
N ARG A 124 -8.48 17.92 5.62
CA ARG A 124 -8.15 19.33 5.33
C ARG A 124 -6.64 19.57 5.38
N THR A 125 -5.97 18.95 6.33
CA THR A 125 -4.53 19.15 6.55
C THR A 125 -3.70 18.04 5.93
N HIS A 126 -4.31 16.90 5.57
CA HIS A 126 -3.65 15.68 5.15
C HIS A 126 -2.68 15.13 6.20
N GLN A 127 -2.97 15.38 7.49
CA GLN A 127 -2.12 15.02 8.60
C GLN A 127 -2.84 14.11 9.59
N CYS A 128 -2.05 13.28 10.26
CA CYS A 128 -2.49 12.47 11.40
C CYS A 128 -1.31 12.25 12.36
N HIS A 129 -1.62 11.88 13.61
CA HIS A 129 -0.59 11.74 14.64
C HIS A 129 -0.82 10.55 15.59
N PRO A 130 -1.19 9.36 15.07
CA PRO A 130 -1.28 8.17 15.91
C PRO A 130 0.12 7.79 16.44
N SER A 131 0.18 7.31 17.69
CA SER A 131 1.42 6.75 18.23
C SER A 131 1.78 5.43 17.57
N TYR A 132 3.05 5.03 17.60
CA TYR A 132 3.46 3.69 17.13
C TYR A 132 2.71 2.56 17.86
N ASN A 133 2.46 2.73 19.16
CA ASN A 133 1.68 1.76 19.93
C ASN A 133 0.24 1.68 19.46
N THR A 134 -0.41 2.80 19.16
CA THR A 134 -1.76 2.84 18.61
C THR A 134 -1.83 2.16 17.25
N ILE A 135 -0.89 2.47 16.35
CA ILE A 135 -0.80 1.80 15.05
C ILE A 135 -0.63 0.29 15.27
N ALA A 136 0.37 -0.11 16.07
CA ALA A 136 0.71 -1.50 16.32
C ALA A 136 -0.47 -2.32 16.85
N SER A 137 -1.18 -1.80 17.86
CA SER A 137 -2.35 -2.46 18.45
C SER A 137 -3.51 -2.60 17.45
N THR A 138 -3.74 -1.58 16.62
CA THR A 138 -4.86 -1.60 15.66
C THR A 138 -4.58 -2.51 14.46
N VAL A 139 -3.36 -2.49 13.93
CA VAL A 139 -3.03 -3.30 12.74
C VAL A 139 -2.51 -4.70 13.07
N GLY A 140 -2.38 -5.05 14.36
CA GLY A 140 -1.93 -6.38 14.80
C GLY A 140 -0.45 -6.65 14.48
N LEU A 141 0.43 -5.64 14.60
CA LEU A 141 1.87 -5.74 14.37
C LEU A 141 2.67 -5.37 15.62
N ALA A 142 3.91 -5.86 15.72
CA ALA A 142 4.85 -5.37 16.73
C ALA A 142 5.29 -3.93 16.41
N VAL A 143 5.56 -3.11 17.43
CA VAL A 143 5.97 -1.70 17.30
C VAL A 143 7.18 -1.54 16.37
N ASN A 144 8.22 -2.38 16.54
CA ASN A 144 9.40 -2.34 15.68
C ASN A 144 9.08 -2.63 14.21
N THR A 145 8.09 -3.48 13.94
CA THR A 145 7.62 -3.78 12.58
C THR A 145 6.86 -2.58 12.00
N VAL A 146 6.03 -1.91 12.80
CA VAL A 146 5.37 -0.66 12.40
C VAL A 146 6.40 0.41 12.04
N MET A 147 7.44 0.60 12.87
CA MET A 147 8.52 1.56 12.58
C MET A 147 9.20 1.29 11.24
N LYS A 148 9.48 0.01 10.93
CA LYS A 148 10.05 -0.39 9.62
C LYS A 148 9.10 -0.03 8.45
N HIS A 149 7.80 -0.30 8.60
CA HIS A 149 6.83 0.05 7.56
C HIS A 149 6.66 1.55 7.39
N ILE A 150 6.68 2.32 8.48
CA ILE A 150 6.68 3.79 8.43
C ILE A 150 7.91 4.31 7.67
N SER A 151 9.11 3.76 7.95
CA SER A 151 10.32 4.10 7.18
C SER A 151 10.14 3.77 5.70
N THR A 152 9.66 2.57 5.38
CA THR A 152 9.39 2.17 3.98
C THR A 152 8.43 3.13 3.27
N LEU A 153 7.36 3.58 3.94
CA LEU A 153 6.41 4.54 3.38
C LEU A 153 7.03 5.92 3.18
N ALA A 154 7.89 6.36 4.11
CA ALA A 154 8.62 7.62 3.99
C ALA A 154 9.67 7.56 2.86
N ASP A 155 10.43 6.48 2.76
CA ASP A 155 11.42 6.25 1.70
C ASP A 155 10.78 6.26 0.30
N LYS A 156 9.55 5.73 0.21
CA LYS A 156 8.75 5.78 -1.01
C LYS A 156 7.99 7.10 -1.20
N GLN A 157 8.21 8.10 -0.34
CA GLN A 157 7.56 9.42 -0.40
C GLN A 157 6.02 9.38 -0.37
N LEU A 158 5.43 8.37 0.25
CA LEU A 158 3.98 8.30 0.48
C LEU A 158 3.56 9.14 1.68
N ILE A 159 4.48 9.34 2.62
CA ILE A 159 4.28 10.14 3.83
C ILE A 159 5.56 10.91 4.16
N THR A 160 5.41 12.01 4.93
CA THR A 160 6.51 12.56 5.73
C THR A 160 6.28 12.27 7.20
N VAL A 161 7.36 12.22 7.97
CA VAL A 161 7.33 11.94 9.41
C VAL A 161 8.08 13.03 10.15
N GLU A 162 7.38 13.78 10.97
CA GLU A 162 7.97 14.81 11.83
C GLU A 162 7.87 14.39 13.30
N ARG A 163 8.99 14.45 14.01
CA ARG A 163 9.00 14.20 15.45
C ARG A 163 8.45 15.41 16.18
N THR A 164 7.41 15.21 16.98
CA THR A 164 6.88 16.27 17.82
C THR A 164 7.45 16.18 19.24
N SER A 165 7.41 17.29 19.95
CA SER A 165 7.74 17.36 21.37
C SER A 165 6.78 18.35 22.05
N TYR A 166 6.52 18.14 23.32
CA TYR A 166 5.75 19.06 24.13
C TYR A 166 6.48 19.37 25.45
N ILE A 167 6.18 20.50 26.03
CA ILE A 167 6.70 20.89 27.35
C ILE A 167 5.57 20.72 28.35
N ASP A 168 5.82 20.01 29.44
CA ASP A 168 4.84 19.81 30.49
C ASP A 168 4.72 21.05 31.40
N ASN A 169 3.78 21.03 32.34
CA ASN A 169 3.55 22.14 33.28
C ASN A 169 4.72 22.40 34.22
N LYS A 170 5.74 21.51 34.25
CA LYS A 170 6.98 21.65 35.03
C LYS A 170 8.14 22.16 34.18
N GLY A 171 7.91 22.52 32.91
CA GLY A 171 8.95 22.98 31.98
C GLY A 171 9.82 21.87 31.38
N MET A 172 9.46 20.60 31.58
CA MET A 172 10.21 19.46 31.06
C MET A 172 9.75 19.15 29.63
N LYS A 173 10.73 18.94 28.73
CA LYS A 173 10.48 18.58 27.33
C LYS A 173 10.31 17.08 27.19
N TRP A 174 9.19 16.65 26.61
CA TRP A 174 8.86 15.26 26.34
C TRP A 174 8.70 15.02 24.84
N ASN A 175 9.01 13.80 24.39
CA ASN A 175 8.71 13.40 23.02
C ASN A 175 7.20 13.22 22.88
N GLY A 176 6.62 13.89 21.88
CA GLY A 176 5.24 13.69 21.45
C GLY A 176 5.09 12.52 20.47
N ASN A 177 3.87 12.33 20.00
CA ASN A 177 3.62 11.41 18.88
C ASN A 177 4.23 12.00 17.60
N ASN A 178 4.60 11.13 16.65
CA ASN A 178 4.99 11.61 15.33
C ASN A 178 3.80 12.26 14.62
N LEU A 179 4.07 13.32 13.87
CA LEU A 179 3.15 13.89 12.90
C LEU A 179 3.45 13.27 11.54
N TYR A 180 2.43 12.64 10.96
CA TYR A 180 2.50 12.07 9.62
C TYR A 180 1.73 12.97 8.67
N THR A 181 2.36 13.40 7.58
CA THR A 181 1.68 14.10 6.47
C THR A 181 1.58 13.14 5.29
N ILE A 182 0.37 12.90 4.80
CA ILE A 182 0.11 12.08 3.63
C ILE A 182 0.44 12.90 2.38
N LEU A 183 1.34 12.38 1.56
CA LEU A 183 1.77 13.06 0.34
C LEU A 183 0.86 12.70 -0.86
N PRO A 184 0.77 13.59 -1.88
CA PRO A 184 0.03 13.30 -3.11
C PRO A 184 0.62 12.10 -3.84
N ILE A 185 -0.17 11.04 -4.03
CA ILE A 185 0.29 9.78 -4.62
C ILE A 185 0.76 9.92 -6.08
N GLN A 186 0.30 10.95 -6.80
CA GLN A 186 0.70 11.17 -8.20
C GLN A 186 2.22 11.25 -8.37
N GLN A 187 2.90 11.98 -7.50
CA GLN A 187 4.35 12.14 -7.56
C GLN A 187 5.07 10.82 -7.34
N VAL A 188 4.57 10.00 -6.42
CA VAL A 188 5.13 8.67 -6.13
C VAL A 188 4.96 7.74 -7.33
N VAL A 189 3.78 7.75 -7.94
CA VAL A 189 3.46 6.95 -9.13
C VAL A 189 4.35 7.35 -10.31
N ASP A 190 4.49 8.65 -10.56
CA ASP A 190 5.34 9.16 -11.65
C ASP A 190 6.80 8.76 -11.43
N ALA A 191 7.33 8.94 -10.22
CA ALA A 191 8.69 8.54 -9.87
C ALA A 191 8.91 7.02 -9.98
N PHE A 192 7.93 6.22 -9.54
CA PHE A 192 7.99 4.77 -9.64
C PHE A 192 8.04 4.29 -11.09
N TYR A 193 7.17 4.82 -11.96
CA TYR A 193 7.18 4.46 -13.38
C TYR A 193 8.47 4.91 -14.08
N GLN A 194 8.99 6.09 -13.75
CA GLN A 194 10.28 6.53 -14.28
C GLN A 194 11.41 5.57 -13.89
N GLN A 195 11.46 5.17 -12.62
CA GLN A 195 12.45 4.21 -12.15
C GLN A 195 12.33 2.84 -12.86
N GLN A 196 11.11 2.38 -13.15
CA GLN A 196 10.91 1.14 -13.92
C GLN A 196 11.41 1.27 -15.35
N LEU A 197 11.16 2.40 -16.01
CA LEU A 197 11.69 2.68 -17.35
C LEU A 197 13.21 2.68 -17.37
N ASP A 198 13.85 3.38 -16.43
CA ASP A 198 15.32 3.45 -16.32
C ASP A 198 15.94 2.06 -16.12
N ARG A 199 15.28 1.18 -15.32
CA ARG A 199 15.70 -0.22 -15.13
C ARG A 199 15.60 -1.02 -16.43
N LEU A 200 14.51 -0.87 -17.18
CA LEU A 200 14.32 -1.56 -18.45
C LEU A 200 15.34 -1.12 -19.49
N GLU A 201 15.61 0.18 -19.59
CA GLU A 201 16.63 0.74 -20.50
C GLU A 201 18.02 0.21 -20.15
N SER A 202 18.42 0.27 -18.88
CA SER A 202 19.72 -0.25 -18.43
C SER A 202 19.89 -1.75 -18.69
N THR A 203 18.80 -2.53 -18.54
CA THR A 203 18.82 -3.98 -18.83
C THR A 203 18.95 -4.23 -20.33
N ALA A 204 18.23 -3.49 -21.17
CA ALA A 204 18.32 -3.58 -22.61
C ALA A 204 19.71 -3.20 -23.14
N GLU A 205 20.34 -2.17 -22.56
CA GLU A 205 21.70 -1.76 -22.90
C GLU A 205 22.73 -2.85 -22.54
N ARG A 206 22.63 -3.44 -21.33
CA ARG A 206 23.49 -4.56 -20.92
C ARG A 206 23.35 -5.75 -21.86
N GLN A 207 22.13 -6.05 -22.28
CA GLN A 207 21.86 -7.17 -23.17
C GLN A 207 22.40 -6.92 -24.58
N ARG A 208 22.32 -5.68 -25.09
CA ARG A 208 22.94 -5.27 -26.36
C ARG A 208 24.46 -5.37 -26.30
N ALA A 209 25.08 -4.90 -25.21
CA ALA A 209 26.53 -4.98 -25.01
C ALA A 209 27.01 -6.46 -24.95
N ALA A 210 26.29 -7.32 -24.21
CA ALA A 210 26.61 -8.76 -24.15
C ALA A 210 26.51 -9.44 -25.51
N ASN A 211 25.46 -9.13 -26.29
CA ASN A 211 25.30 -9.69 -27.64
C ASN A 211 26.39 -9.21 -28.63
N LEU A 212 26.90 -7.99 -28.46
CA LEU A 212 28.02 -7.48 -29.28
C LEU A 212 29.32 -8.21 -28.94
N LEU A 213 29.61 -8.46 -27.67
CA LEU A 213 30.79 -9.22 -27.23
C LEU A 213 30.76 -10.66 -27.74
N GLN A 214 29.61 -11.34 -27.65
CA GLN A 214 29.48 -12.70 -28.19
C GLN A 214 29.69 -12.79 -29.70
N LYS A 215 29.30 -11.76 -30.46
CA LYS A 215 29.54 -11.70 -31.91
C LYS A 215 31.00 -11.48 -32.27
N GLN A 216 31.82 -10.92 -31.37
CA GLN A 216 33.26 -10.71 -31.57
C GLN A 216 34.10 -11.94 -31.20
N GLU A 217 33.55 -12.83 -30.36
CA GLU A 217 34.22 -14.05 -29.89
C GLU A 217 33.94 -15.30 -30.76
N THR A 218 33.10 -15.20 -31.80
CA THR A 218 32.88 -16.27 -32.78
C THR A 218 33.77 -16.01 -34.03
N PRO A 219 34.97 -16.62 -34.12
CA PRO A 219 35.78 -16.58 -35.37
C PRO A 219 35.06 -17.39 -36.45
N ALA A 220 35.10 -16.88 -37.67
CA ALA A 220 34.61 -17.56 -38.88
C ALA A 220 35.41 -18.84 -39.19
#